data_03ea437e26e9c97274d92b8f4caacd8c
#
_entry.id   03ea437e26e9c97274d92b8f4caacd8c
#
_cell.length_a   1.000
_cell.length_b   1.000
_cell.length_c   1.000
_cell.angle_alpha   90.00
_cell.angle_beta   90.00
_cell.angle_gamma   90.00
#
_symmetry.space_group_name_H-M   'P 1'
#
loop_
_entity.id
_entity.type
_entity.pdbx_description
1 polymer ?
#
loop_
_entity_poly.entity_id
_entity_poly.type
_entity_poly.pdbx_seq_one_letter_code
_entity_poly.pdbx_strand_id
1 'polypeptide(L)'
;MKATLKLLPCAVATLIATLPAAQAAGDNVTALSNFQQTGDKTPPETVPQTGQRADELRENLKQIKLPPGFKIELYAVVPDARHMAVEPSTGVVFVGTRKARVWQVTDRTKHRVADDVVSFASSVTFKVPNGVCFSPDGVLYVVEQNRVLAFPAAQFFGEGGSDVAAAVVVPQGKLIPTQFESFNHGARACRVGPDKKLYIALGQPWNVPPKDKLSELDKNGLAGIIRMDQNGKNREVYAHGVRNSVGLDFNPKDGTLWFTDNQVDGMGDDTPPGELDHATKAGENFGFPWYGGGKVRTEEYKDSTPPAGLVFPQVEFAAHAADLGMSFYKGKMFPAKYQGGIFDAEHGSWNRTKPIGARIMFIPIKDDGTAGAAEVFAEGWLTPNGEYMGRPVDVQQLQDGSLLVSDDYAGAIYRISYTGAK
;
A
#
# COMPACT_ATOMS: atom_id res chain seq x y z
N MET A 1 61.22 27.17 -62.53
CA MET A 1 60.83 25.85 -62.01
C MET A 1 59.49 26.06 -61.23
N LYS A 2 58.40 25.56 -61.82
CA LYS A 2 57.07 25.65 -61.25
C LYS A 2 56.78 24.30 -60.49
N ALA A 3 56.60 24.34 -59.23
CA ALA A 3 56.19 23.17 -58.43
C ALA A 3 54.66 23.12 -58.37
N THR A 4 54.09 22.05 -58.89
CA THR A 4 52.66 21.78 -58.89
C THR A 4 52.30 20.98 -57.63
N LEU A 5 51.47 21.54 -56.76
CA LEU A 5 50.95 20.89 -55.56
C LEU A 5 49.72 20.08 -55.97
N LYS A 6 49.78 18.75 -55.82
CA LYS A 6 48.63 17.87 -55.99
C LYS A 6 47.85 17.78 -54.68
N LEU A 7 46.59 18.24 -54.66
CA LEU A 7 45.64 18.02 -53.62
C LEU A 7 45.00 16.63 -53.74
N LEU A 8 45.15 15.78 -52.73
CA LEU A 8 44.38 14.55 -52.58
C LEU A 8 42.96 14.90 -51.97
N PRO A 9 41.88 14.34 -52.52
CA PRO A 9 40.57 14.49 -51.87
C PRO A 9 40.44 13.58 -50.63
N CYS A 10 40.19 14.20 -49.48
CA CYS A 10 39.86 13.50 -48.27
C CYS A 10 38.37 13.07 -48.33
N ALA A 11 38.11 11.79 -48.50
CA ALA A 11 36.77 11.23 -48.43
C ALA A 11 36.33 11.16 -46.96
N VAL A 12 35.44 12.06 -46.56
CA VAL A 12 34.74 11.97 -45.27
C VAL A 12 33.64 10.93 -45.42
N ALA A 13 33.86 9.74 -44.87
CA ALA A 13 32.84 8.73 -44.73
C ALA A 13 31.91 9.13 -43.56
N THR A 14 30.73 9.66 -43.88
CA THR A 14 29.67 9.92 -42.90
C THR A 14 29.04 8.58 -42.52
N LEU A 15 29.42 8.02 -41.38
CA LEU A 15 28.70 6.89 -40.78
C LEU A 15 27.33 7.42 -40.30
N ILE A 16 26.29 7.16 -41.07
CA ILE A 16 24.91 7.34 -40.59
C ILE A 16 24.59 6.14 -39.72
N ALA A 17 24.71 6.31 -38.40
CA ALA A 17 24.17 5.37 -37.42
C ALA A 17 22.64 5.43 -37.51
N THR A 18 22.03 4.45 -38.18
CA THR A 18 20.58 4.24 -38.12
C THR A 18 20.23 3.71 -36.74
N LEU A 19 19.77 4.59 -35.88
CA LEU A 19 19.12 4.22 -34.61
C LEU A 19 17.86 3.41 -34.93
N PRO A 20 17.55 2.35 -34.19
CA PRO A 20 16.30 1.60 -34.34
C PRO A 20 15.12 2.41 -33.73
N ALA A 21 14.68 3.43 -34.47
CA ALA A 21 13.56 4.28 -34.06
C ALA A 21 12.16 3.66 -34.29
N ALA A 22 12.09 2.55 -35.05
CA ALA A 22 10.80 2.04 -35.51
C ALA A 22 10.06 1.12 -34.51
N GLN A 23 10.74 0.53 -33.54
CA GLN A 23 10.09 -0.38 -32.58
C GLN A 23 9.51 0.34 -31.36
N ALA A 24 10.07 1.47 -30.94
CA ALA A 24 9.57 2.28 -29.84
C ALA A 24 8.26 3.03 -30.17
N ALA A 25 8.05 3.41 -31.42
CA ALA A 25 6.85 4.14 -31.85
C ALA A 25 5.58 3.29 -31.83
N GLY A 26 5.67 1.97 -32.11
CA GLY A 26 4.51 1.07 -32.08
C GLY A 26 3.99 0.83 -30.68
N ASP A 27 4.87 0.71 -29.67
CA ASP A 27 4.48 0.48 -28.28
C ASP A 27 3.86 1.74 -27.67
N ASN A 28 4.38 2.92 -28.00
CA ASN A 28 3.83 4.20 -27.53
C ASN A 28 2.43 4.50 -28.11
N VAL A 29 2.19 4.20 -29.39
CA VAL A 29 0.87 4.38 -30.01
C VAL A 29 -0.15 3.42 -29.42
N THR A 30 0.24 2.17 -29.16
CA THR A 30 -0.62 1.18 -28.51
C THR A 30 -0.89 1.58 -27.04
N ALA A 31 0.11 2.10 -26.33
CA ALA A 31 -0.06 2.63 -24.99
C ALA A 31 -1.01 3.83 -25.00
N LEU A 32 -0.84 4.78 -25.91
CA LEU A 32 -1.70 5.96 -26.05
C LEU A 32 -3.14 5.61 -26.43
N SER A 33 -3.39 4.54 -27.18
CA SER A 33 -4.74 4.09 -27.54
C SER A 33 -5.52 3.55 -26.34
N ASN A 34 -4.83 3.17 -25.26
CA ASN A 34 -5.45 2.71 -24.02
C ASN A 34 -5.70 3.84 -23.01
N PHE A 35 -5.26 5.08 -23.32
CA PHE A 35 -5.55 6.24 -22.47
C PHE A 35 -6.98 6.71 -22.72
N GLN A 36 -7.76 6.76 -21.64
CA GLN A 36 -9.03 7.45 -21.61
C GLN A 36 -8.82 8.79 -20.93
N GLN A 37 -9.21 9.87 -21.59
CA GLN A 37 -9.33 11.16 -20.93
C GLN A 37 -10.45 11.05 -19.90
N THR A 38 -10.18 11.44 -18.68
CA THR A 38 -11.24 11.49 -17.65
C THR A 38 -12.20 12.63 -17.87
N GLY A 39 -11.84 13.60 -18.71
CA GLY A 39 -12.54 14.69 -19.37
C GLY A 39 -13.85 15.09 -18.75
N ASP A 40 -13.89 15.48 -17.48
CA ASP A 40 -15.10 15.86 -16.83
C ASP A 40 -15.05 17.31 -16.33
N LYS A 41 -16.20 17.95 -16.46
CA LYS A 41 -16.48 19.27 -15.93
C LYS A 41 -16.93 19.21 -14.46
N THR A 42 -16.99 18.03 -13.85
CA THR A 42 -17.38 17.87 -12.44
C THR A 42 -16.28 18.45 -11.54
N PRO A 43 -16.54 19.52 -10.79
CA PRO A 43 -15.57 20.06 -9.87
C PRO A 43 -15.16 19.03 -8.85
N PRO A 44 -13.86 18.95 -8.46
CA PRO A 44 -13.44 18.08 -7.35
C PRO A 44 -14.17 18.46 -6.07
N GLU A 45 -14.57 17.42 -5.32
CA GLU A 45 -15.03 17.60 -3.95
C GLU A 45 -13.83 18.04 -3.08
N THR A 46 -14.03 19.04 -2.22
CA THR A 46 -13.00 19.55 -1.30
C THR A 46 -13.37 19.24 0.13
N VAL A 47 -12.36 18.95 0.96
CA VAL A 47 -12.54 18.67 2.39
C VAL A 47 -11.97 19.83 3.20
N PRO A 48 -12.78 20.51 4.06
CA PRO A 48 -12.30 21.58 4.92
C PRO A 48 -11.20 21.08 5.88
N GLN A 49 -10.09 21.81 5.95
CA GLN A 49 -8.93 21.49 6.80
C GLN A 49 -8.92 22.23 8.13
N THR A 50 -9.92 23.07 8.36
CA THR A 50 -10.12 23.88 9.58
C THR A 50 -11.56 23.74 10.10
N GLY A 51 -11.81 24.22 11.32
CA GLY A 51 -13.12 24.18 11.98
C GLY A 51 -13.24 23.04 12.96
N GLN A 52 -14.45 22.83 13.46
CA GLN A 52 -14.74 21.97 14.61
C GLN A 52 -14.12 20.56 14.49
N ARG A 53 -14.25 19.91 13.31
CA ARG A 53 -13.71 18.56 13.12
C ARG A 53 -12.18 18.51 13.26
N ALA A 54 -11.49 19.46 12.66
CA ALA A 54 -10.04 19.54 12.76
C ALA A 54 -9.58 19.82 14.21
N ASP A 55 -10.33 20.62 14.93
CA ASP A 55 -10.04 20.96 16.34
C ASP A 55 -10.26 19.76 17.26
N GLU A 56 -11.35 19.00 17.08
CA GLU A 56 -11.62 17.73 17.78
C GLU A 56 -10.48 16.72 17.55
N LEU A 57 -10.02 16.56 16.31
CA LEU A 57 -8.90 15.69 15.98
C LEU A 57 -7.60 16.10 16.67
N ARG A 58 -7.29 17.40 16.69
CA ARG A 58 -6.12 17.94 17.43
C ARG A 58 -6.22 17.70 18.93
N GLU A 59 -7.42 17.80 19.50
CA GLU A 59 -7.64 17.52 20.93
C GLU A 59 -7.40 16.04 21.23
N ASN A 60 -7.92 15.14 20.40
CA ASN A 60 -7.73 13.70 20.56
C ASN A 60 -6.24 13.30 20.51
N LEU A 61 -5.43 13.99 19.71
CA LEU A 61 -3.99 13.70 19.61
C LEU A 61 -3.21 13.96 20.91
N LYS A 62 -3.73 14.76 21.84
CA LYS A 62 -3.08 14.98 23.14
C LYS A 62 -3.02 13.72 24.01
N GLN A 63 -3.83 12.72 23.70
CA GLN A 63 -3.86 11.44 24.41
C GLN A 63 -2.90 10.40 23.83
N ILE A 64 -2.34 10.67 22.64
CA ILE A 64 -1.42 9.74 21.98
C ILE A 64 -0.06 9.77 22.69
N LYS A 65 0.37 8.58 23.08
CA LYS A 65 1.68 8.36 23.68
C LYS A 65 2.69 7.94 22.63
N LEU A 66 3.85 8.53 22.69
CA LEU A 66 4.97 8.30 21.80
C LEU A 66 6.28 8.17 22.61
N PRO A 67 7.32 7.55 22.07
CA PRO A 67 8.65 7.57 22.69
C PRO A 67 9.18 9.01 22.83
N PRO A 68 10.08 9.27 23.79
CA PRO A 68 10.66 10.59 24.00
C PRO A 68 11.27 11.18 22.72
N GLY A 69 11.03 12.47 22.50
CA GLY A 69 11.53 13.21 21.34
C GLY A 69 10.65 13.13 20.10
N PHE A 70 9.63 12.28 20.08
CA PHE A 70 8.63 12.25 19.02
C PHE A 70 7.45 13.17 19.34
N LYS A 71 6.80 13.64 18.29
CA LYS A 71 5.51 14.35 18.34
C LYS A 71 4.59 13.88 17.23
N ILE A 72 3.28 13.98 17.47
CA ILE A 72 2.24 13.71 16.50
C ILE A 72 1.39 14.96 16.29
N GLU A 73 1.02 15.23 15.05
CA GLU A 73 0.22 16.40 14.66
C GLU A 73 -0.81 15.97 13.60
N LEU A 74 -1.95 16.68 13.53
CA LEU A 74 -2.90 16.51 12.43
C LEU A 74 -2.24 17.02 11.14
N TYR A 75 -2.08 16.12 10.18
CA TYR A 75 -1.58 16.46 8.85
C TYR A 75 -2.72 16.88 7.92
N ALA A 76 -3.82 16.11 7.89
CA ALA A 76 -4.99 16.40 7.06
C ALA A 76 -6.26 15.78 7.65
N VAL A 77 -7.40 16.41 7.36
CA VAL A 77 -8.74 15.82 7.50
C VAL A 77 -9.07 15.13 6.18
N VAL A 78 -9.22 13.79 6.20
CA VAL A 78 -9.44 12.98 4.99
C VAL A 78 -10.48 11.91 5.29
N PRO A 79 -11.71 12.01 4.77
CA PRO A 79 -12.75 11.02 5.05
C PRO A 79 -12.38 9.62 4.55
N ASP A 80 -12.59 8.59 5.39
CA ASP A 80 -12.30 7.18 5.07
C ASP A 80 -10.84 6.98 4.61
N ALA A 81 -9.87 7.63 5.27
CA ALA A 81 -8.46 7.59 4.90
C ALA A 81 -7.86 6.20 5.13
N ARG A 82 -7.49 5.51 4.05
CA ARG A 82 -6.93 4.16 4.14
C ARG A 82 -5.52 4.10 3.57
N HIS A 83 -5.25 3.27 2.55
CA HIS A 83 -3.93 3.19 1.97
C HIS A 83 -3.47 4.53 1.42
N MET A 84 -2.20 4.83 1.61
CA MET A 84 -1.56 6.05 1.15
C MET A 84 -0.44 5.75 0.16
N ALA A 85 -0.28 6.63 -0.82
CA ALA A 85 0.88 6.64 -1.71
C ALA A 85 1.45 8.05 -1.74
N VAL A 86 2.70 8.21 -1.33
CA VAL A 86 3.43 9.48 -1.38
C VAL A 86 4.16 9.58 -2.72
N GLU A 87 3.89 10.61 -3.49
CA GLU A 87 4.58 10.84 -4.75
C GLU A 87 6.05 11.18 -4.48
N PRO A 88 7.00 10.47 -5.12
CA PRO A 88 8.42 10.54 -4.74
C PRO A 88 9.08 11.91 -4.95
N SER A 89 8.61 12.72 -5.91
CA SER A 89 9.25 14.00 -6.26
C SER A 89 8.62 15.22 -5.60
N THR A 90 7.30 15.27 -5.51
CA THR A 90 6.53 16.40 -5.00
C THR A 90 6.11 16.26 -3.55
N GLY A 91 5.96 15.02 -3.06
CA GLY A 91 5.41 14.71 -1.75
C GLY A 91 3.88 14.79 -1.68
N VAL A 92 3.18 14.94 -2.80
CA VAL A 92 1.72 14.84 -2.87
C VAL A 92 1.29 13.45 -2.42
N VAL A 93 0.26 13.38 -1.58
CA VAL A 93 -0.22 12.10 -1.03
C VAL A 93 -1.55 11.74 -1.68
N PHE A 94 -1.63 10.53 -2.22
CA PHE A 94 -2.89 9.94 -2.69
C PHE A 94 -3.39 8.94 -1.67
N VAL A 95 -4.70 9.02 -1.40
CA VAL A 95 -5.33 8.24 -0.31
C VAL A 95 -6.48 7.43 -0.86
N GLY A 96 -6.34 6.12 -0.82
CA GLY A 96 -7.40 5.19 -1.16
C GLY A 96 -8.46 5.10 -0.07
N THR A 97 -9.66 4.64 -0.45
CA THR A 97 -10.78 4.46 0.47
C THR A 97 -11.50 3.13 0.25
N ARG A 98 -12.35 2.73 1.19
CA ARG A 98 -13.26 1.57 1.01
C ARG A 98 -14.59 1.93 0.35
N LYS A 99 -14.79 3.19 -0.01
CA LYS A 99 -16.02 3.69 -0.65
C LYS A 99 -15.80 3.90 -2.15
N ALA A 100 -15.81 5.14 -2.59
CA ALA A 100 -15.78 5.47 -4.01
C ALA A 100 -14.92 6.72 -4.31
N ARG A 101 -13.98 7.05 -3.44
CA ARG A 101 -13.08 8.19 -3.63
C ARG A 101 -11.63 7.76 -3.50
N VAL A 102 -10.79 8.39 -4.29
CA VAL A 102 -9.37 8.58 -4.00
C VAL A 102 -9.21 10.04 -3.67
N TRP A 103 -8.51 10.35 -2.60
CA TRP A 103 -8.21 11.72 -2.22
C TRP A 103 -6.81 12.10 -2.63
N GLN A 104 -6.62 13.33 -3.10
CA GLN A 104 -5.32 13.95 -3.25
C GLN A 104 -5.14 14.95 -2.11
N VAL A 105 -4.02 14.84 -1.42
CA VAL A 105 -3.65 15.65 -0.27
C VAL A 105 -2.36 16.39 -0.59
N THR A 106 -2.39 17.71 -0.55
CA THR A 106 -1.29 18.54 -0.99
C THR A 106 -0.86 19.52 0.12
N ASP A 107 0.43 19.57 0.41
CA ASP A 107 1.11 20.57 1.25
C ASP A 107 1.92 21.48 0.33
N ARG A 108 1.26 22.48 -0.29
CA ARG A 108 1.90 23.41 -1.24
C ARG A 108 2.90 24.34 -0.58
N THR A 109 2.60 24.71 0.63
CA THR A 109 3.36 25.69 1.41
C THR A 109 4.49 25.06 2.22
N LYS A 110 4.58 23.71 2.21
CA LYS A 110 5.59 22.91 2.91
C LYS A 110 5.65 23.15 4.43
N HIS A 111 4.50 23.46 5.02
CA HIS A 111 4.36 23.63 6.49
C HIS A 111 4.27 22.29 7.24
N ARG A 112 4.19 21.17 6.53
CA ARG A 112 3.97 19.84 7.11
C ARG A 112 2.54 19.66 7.63
N VAL A 113 1.61 20.41 7.06
CA VAL A 113 0.16 20.30 7.21
C VAL A 113 -0.43 20.48 5.82
N ALA A 114 -1.42 19.70 5.46
CA ALA A 114 -2.05 19.80 4.14
C ALA A 114 -2.79 21.14 3.98
N ASP A 115 -2.58 21.79 2.85
CA ASP A 115 -3.32 22.98 2.44
C ASP A 115 -4.65 22.59 1.79
N ASP A 116 -4.61 21.53 0.95
CA ASP A 116 -5.75 21.08 0.17
C ASP A 116 -5.96 19.55 0.29
N VAL A 117 -7.23 19.18 0.41
CA VAL A 117 -7.69 17.79 0.23
C VAL A 117 -8.84 17.80 -0.76
N VAL A 118 -8.63 17.14 -1.90
CA VAL A 118 -9.61 17.12 -3.00
C VAL A 118 -9.84 15.72 -3.52
N SER A 119 -11.04 15.44 -4.05
CA SER A 119 -11.30 14.17 -4.71
C SER A 119 -10.51 14.09 -6.02
N PHE A 120 -9.66 13.07 -6.12
CA PHE A 120 -8.85 12.80 -7.30
C PHE A 120 -9.69 12.16 -8.40
N ALA A 121 -9.48 12.59 -9.66
CA ALA A 121 -10.12 12.03 -10.85
C ALA A 121 -11.65 11.89 -10.68
N SER A 122 -12.33 12.96 -10.32
CA SER A 122 -13.75 12.99 -9.94
C SER A 122 -14.71 12.46 -11.01
N SER A 123 -14.31 12.44 -12.28
CA SER A 123 -15.02 11.81 -13.40
C SER A 123 -14.93 10.29 -13.44
N VAL A 124 -13.98 9.70 -12.72
CA VAL A 124 -13.84 8.24 -12.63
C VAL A 124 -14.71 7.70 -11.51
N THR A 125 -15.66 6.84 -11.87
CA THR A 125 -16.43 6.09 -10.87
C THR A 125 -15.55 4.95 -10.32
N PHE A 126 -15.05 5.12 -9.12
CA PHE A 126 -14.28 4.11 -8.41
C PHE A 126 -15.17 3.15 -7.62
N LYS A 127 -14.72 1.89 -7.47
CA LYS A 127 -15.35 0.88 -6.62
C LYS A 127 -14.31 0.28 -5.65
N VAL A 128 -14.35 0.70 -4.40
CA VAL A 128 -13.39 0.30 -3.35
C VAL A 128 -11.95 0.53 -3.80
N PRO A 129 -11.54 1.76 -4.11
CA PRO A 129 -10.18 2.08 -4.59
C PRO A 129 -9.20 2.17 -3.41
N ASN A 130 -9.11 1.11 -2.60
CA ASN A 130 -8.28 1.10 -1.40
C ASN A 130 -6.79 1.10 -1.74
N GLY A 131 -6.38 0.30 -2.73
CA GLY A 131 -4.98 0.16 -3.09
C GLY A 131 -4.49 1.34 -3.93
N VAL A 132 -3.55 2.09 -3.41
CA VAL A 132 -2.84 3.14 -4.14
C VAL A 132 -1.33 2.93 -4.00
N CYS A 133 -0.58 3.01 -5.08
CA CYS A 133 0.87 2.88 -5.04
C CYS A 133 1.54 3.54 -6.24
N PHE A 134 2.74 4.08 -6.06
CA PHE A 134 3.55 4.65 -7.13
C PHE A 134 4.57 3.65 -7.65
N SER A 135 4.80 3.68 -8.96
CA SER A 135 6.02 3.15 -9.53
C SER A 135 7.18 4.14 -9.33
N PRO A 136 8.44 3.67 -9.40
CA PRO A 136 9.61 4.54 -9.25
C PRO A 136 9.69 5.68 -10.28
N ASP A 137 9.06 5.52 -11.45
CA ASP A 137 8.96 6.51 -12.52
C ASP A 137 7.74 7.43 -12.41
N GLY A 138 7.02 7.41 -11.28
CA GLY A 138 6.00 8.39 -10.93
C GLY A 138 4.59 8.08 -11.48
N VAL A 139 4.31 6.84 -11.90
CA VAL A 139 2.96 6.43 -12.28
C VAL A 139 2.18 5.99 -11.03
N LEU A 140 1.04 6.62 -10.77
CA LEU A 140 0.12 6.19 -9.73
C LEU A 140 -0.75 5.03 -10.22
N TYR A 141 -0.73 3.91 -9.50
CA TYR A 141 -1.68 2.82 -9.67
C TYR A 141 -2.79 2.95 -8.65
N VAL A 142 -4.04 2.83 -9.12
CA VAL A 142 -5.22 2.69 -8.26
C VAL A 142 -5.78 1.30 -8.48
N VAL A 143 -5.70 0.50 -7.42
CA VAL A 143 -6.19 -0.89 -7.40
C VAL A 143 -7.52 -0.93 -6.67
N GLU A 144 -8.57 -1.14 -7.44
CA GLU A 144 -9.93 -1.32 -6.94
C GLU A 144 -10.20 -2.78 -6.58
N GLN A 145 -11.37 -3.05 -6.08
CA GLN A 145 -11.77 -4.43 -5.77
C GLN A 145 -11.54 -5.38 -6.96
N ASN A 146 -11.89 -4.94 -8.20
CA ASN A 146 -11.80 -5.80 -9.39
C ASN A 146 -11.42 -5.04 -10.68
N ARG A 147 -10.59 -3.99 -10.55
CA ARG A 147 -10.01 -3.21 -11.66
C ARG A 147 -8.66 -2.63 -11.24
N VAL A 148 -7.79 -2.36 -12.21
CA VAL A 148 -6.55 -1.61 -11.98
C VAL A 148 -6.43 -0.50 -13.01
N LEU A 149 -6.23 0.72 -12.54
CA LEU A 149 -5.99 1.91 -13.34
C LEU A 149 -4.58 2.46 -13.07
N ALA A 150 -3.98 3.07 -14.08
CA ALA A 150 -2.70 3.78 -13.98
C ALA A 150 -2.87 5.25 -14.40
N PHE A 151 -2.26 6.16 -13.65
CA PHE A 151 -2.31 7.59 -13.84
C PHE A 151 -0.87 8.14 -13.93
N PRO A 152 -0.33 8.38 -15.12
CA PRO A 152 1.08 8.73 -15.29
C PRO A 152 1.44 10.17 -14.89
N ALA A 153 0.46 11.01 -14.62
CA ALA A 153 0.65 12.41 -14.27
C ALA A 153 -0.26 12.85 -13.12
N ALA A 154 -0.55 11.92 -12.20
CA ALA A 154 -1.49 12.14 -11.11
C ALA A 154 -1.14 13.36 -10.24
N GLN A 155 0.15 13.61 -9.98
CA GLN A 155 0.63 14.71 -9.14
C GLN A 155 0.29 16.10 -9.67
N PHE A 156 0.04 16.23 -10.98
CA PHE A 156 -0.33 17.50 -11.62
C PHE A 156 -1.84 17.76 -11.66
N PHE A 157 -2.64 16.87 -11.11
CA PHE A 157 -4.07 17.06 -10.94
C PHE A 157 -4.36 18.33 -10.12
N GLY A 158 -5.27 19.17 -10.61
CA GLY A 158 -5.61 20.43 -9.96
C GLY A 158 -4.71 21.62 -10.30
N GLU A 159 -3.55 21.42 -10.96
CA GLU A 159 -2.70 22.53 -11.43
C GLU A 159 -3.15 23.07 -12.79
N GLY A 160 -3.69 22.21 -13.65
CA GLY A 160 -4.12 22.55 -15.02
C GLY A 160 -5.59 22.23 -15.33
N GLY A 161 -6.39 21.87 -14.35
CA GLY A 161 -7.79 21.44 -14.52
C GLY A 161 -8.12 20.20 -13.72
N SER A 162 -9.34 19.66 -13.92
CA SER A 162 -9.81 18.44 -13.27
C SER A 162 -9.58 17.16 -14.10
N ASP A 163 -8.96 17.27 -15.25
CA ASP A 163 -8.71 16.16 -16.16
C ASP A 163 -7.39 15.46 -15.86
N VAL A 164 -7.42 14.15 -15.81
CA VAL A 164 -6.22 13.30 -15.73
C VAL A 164 -6.26 12.21 -16.80
N ALA A 165 -5.11 11.90 -17.37
CA ALA A 165 -4.98 10.76 -18.22
C ALA A 165 -4.98 9.47 -17.38
N ALA A 166 -5.84 8.53 -17.71
CA ALA A 166 -5.93 7.22 -17.08
C ALA A 166 -5.74 6.11 -18.10
N ALA A 167 -4.93 5.12 -17.77
CA ALA A 167 -4.80 3.88 -18.55
C ALA A 167 -5.46 2.73 -17.78
N VAL A 168 -6.22 1.90 -18.50
CA VAL A 168 -6.79 0.67 -17.95
C VAL A 168 -5.75 -0.43 -18.00
N VAL A 169 -5.18 -0.80 -16.86
CA VAL A 169 -4.21 -1.88 -16.73
C VAL A 169 -4.91 -3.24 -16.65
N VAL A 170 -5.93 -3.34 -15.77
CA VAL A 170 -6.82 -4.50 -15.70
C VAL A 170 -8.26 -4.01 -15.79
N PRO A 171 -9.03 -4.43 -16.80
CA PRO A 171 -10.43 -4.01 -16.97
C PRO A 171 -11.31 -4.42 -15.80
N GLN A 172 -12.42 -3.69 -15.61
CA GLN A 172 -13.42 -4.01 -14.60
C GLN A 172 -13.90 -5.46 -14.73
N GLY A 173 -13.92 -6.19 -13.61
CA GLY A 173 -14.33 -7.60 -13.56
C GLY A 173 -13.27 -8.59 -14.08
N LYS A 174 -12.01 -8.16 -14.25
CA LYS A 174 -10.92 -9.00 -14.80
C LYS A 174 -9.76 -9.23 -13.84
N LEU A 175 -9.74 -8.55 -12.70
CA LEU A 175 -8.71 -8.80 -11.68
C LEU A 175 -8.98 -10.11 -10.94
N ILE A 176 -10.24 -10.37 -10.61
CA ILE A 176 -10.73 -11.61 -10.00
C ILE A 176 -12.02 -12.07 -10.68
N PRO A 177 -12.40 -13.36 -10.58
CA PRO A 177 -13.74 -13.80 -10.98
C PRO A 177 -14.83 -13.04 -10.20
N THR A 178 -15.85 -12.54 -10.90
CA THR A 178 -16.85 -11.64 -10.30
C THR A 178 -17.67 -12.29 -9.19
N GLN A 179 -17.83 -13.63 -9.19
CA GLN A 179 -18.48 -14.36 -8.10
C GLN A 179 -17.71 -14.31 -6.76
N PHE A 180 -16.45 -13.89 -6.77
CA PHE A 180 -15.64 -13.68 -5.57
C PHE A 180 -15.53 -12.21 -5.15
N GLU A 181 -16.23 -11.30 -5.82
CA GLU A 181 -16.38 -9.94 -5.31
C GLU A 181 -17.17 -9.98 -4.00
N SER A 182 -16.62 -9.38 -2.95
CA SER A 182 -17.20 -9.39 -1.61
C SER A 182 -16.88 -8.08 -0.89
N PHE A 183 -17.76 -7.68 0.01
CA PHE A 183 -17.46 -6.62 0.96
C PHE A 183 -16.33 -7.06 1.92
N ASN A 184 -16.34 -8.35 2.32
CA ASN A 184 -15.28 -8.91 3.16
C ASN A 184 -14.01 -9.09 2.32
N HIS A 185 -12.88 -8.65 2.87
CA HIS A 185 -11.54 -8.78 2.28
C HIS A 185 -11.46 -8.24 0.82
N GLY A 186 -12.36 -7.32 0.45
CA GLY A 186 -12.43 -6.75 -0.88
C GLY A 186 -11.49 -5.56 -1.12
N ALA A 187 -10.94 -4.97 -0.07
CA ALA A 187 -9.96 -3.90 -0.16
C ALA A 187 -8.61 -4.47 -0.59
N ARG A 188 -8.05 -3.95 -1.68
CA ARG A 188 -6.75 -4.39 -2.20
C ARG A 188 -5.64 -3.51 -1.66
N ALA A 189 -4.45 -4.09 -1.51
CA ALA A 189 -3.21 -3.36 -1.25
C ALA A 189 -2.27 -3.55 -2.43
N CYS A 190 -1.44 -2.56 -2.76
CA CYS A 190 -0.46 -2.69 -3.84
C CYS A 190 0.89 -2.07 -3.51
N ARG A 191 1.93 -2.58 -4.18
CA ARG A 191 3.28 -2.01 -4.27
C ARG A 191 3.89 -2.33 -5.63
N VAL A 192 4.74 -1.44 -6.12
CA VAL A 192 5.65 -1.78 -7.23
C VAL A 192 6.98 -2.23 -6.62
N GLY A 193 7.37 -3.46 -6.95
CA GLY A 193 8.58 -4.09 -6.42
C GLY A 193 9.87 -3.59 -7.07
N PRO A 194 11.03 -3.96 -6.51
CA PRO A 194 12.34 -3.63 -7.08
C PRO A 194 12.56 -4.28 -8.46
N ASP A 195 11.82 -5.35 -8.77
CA ASP A 195 11.75 -5.99 -10.09
C ASP A 195 10.85 -5.24 -11.09
N LYS A 196 10.33 -4.06 -10.69
CA LYS A 196 9.41 -3.21 -11.45
C LYS A 196 8.07 -3.86 -11.78
N LYS A 197 7.68 -4.92 -11.07
CA LYS A 197 6.36 -5.54 -11.18
C LYS A 197 5.39 -4.94 -10.17
N LEU A 198 4.11 -4.93 -10.54
CA LEU A 198 3.01 -4.54 -9.66
C LEU A 198 2.57 -5.75 -8.84
N TYR A 199 2.68 -5.64 -7.52
CA TYR A 199 2.22 -6.63 -6.54
C TYR A 199 0.88 -6.20 -5.97
N ILE A 200 -0.05 -7.14 -5.85
CA ILE A 200 -1.42 -6.88 -5.36
C ILE A 200 -1.82 -7.99 -4.39
N ALA A 201 -2.20 -7.63 -3.18
CA ALA A 201 -2.80 -8.56 -2.23
C ALA A 201 -4.28 -8.77 -2.54
N LEU A 202 -4.68 -10.04 -2.61
CA LEU A 202 -6.02 -10.46 -2.97
C LEU A 202 -6.64 -11.31 -1.84
N GLY A 203 -7.32 -10.66 -0.91
CA GLY A 203 -8.12 -11.35 0.10
C GLY A 203 -9.28 -12.12 -0.54
N GLN A 204 -9.79 -13.13 0.16
CA GLN A 204 -10.87 -14.03 -0.30
C GLN A 204 -12.17 -13.79 0.51
N PRO A 205 -13.37 -14.17 0.00
CA PRO A 205 -14.64 -13.69 0.58
C PRO A 205 -15.09 -14.30 1.90
N TRP A 206 -14.51 -15.41 2.35
CA TRP A 206 -14.94 -16.14 3.55
C TRP A 206 -14.06 -15.87 4.76
N ASN A 207 -14.52 -16.23 5.94
CA ASN A 207 -13.66 -16.35 7.12
C ASN A 207 -12.63 -17.48 6.89
N VAL A 208 -13.16 -18.70 6.61
CA VAL A 208 -12.39 -19.84 6.11
C VAL A 208 -13.11 -20.38 4.88
N PRO A 209 -12.44 -20.55 3.73
CA PRO A 209 -13.10 -20.95 2.49
C PRO A 209 -13.52 -22.41 2.52
N PRO A 210 -14.62 -22.77 1.82
CA PRO A 210 -14.99 -24.17 1.60
C PRO A 210 -13.90 -24.94 0.84
N LYS A 211 -13.70 -26.23 1.16
CA LYS A 211 -12.65 -27.07 0.57
C LYS A 211 -12.75 -27.18 -0.96
N ASP A 212 -13.97 -27.22 -1.50
CA ASP A 212 -14.22 -27.29 -2.94
C ASP A 212 -13.87 -26.00 -3.70
N LYS A 213 -13.62 -24.88 -2.98
CA LYS A 213 -13.23 -23.61 -3.57
C LYS A 213 -11.72 -23.38 -3.63
N LEU A 214 -10.93 -24.15 -2.89
CA LEU A 214 -9.48 -23.91 -2.77
C LEU A 214 -8.76 -23.83 -4.12
N SER A 215 -9.00 -24.82 -4.99
CA SER A 215 -8.33 -24.87 -6.30
C SER A 215 -8.69 -23.65 -7.18
N GLU A 216 -9.93 -23.16 -7.09
CA GLU A 216 -10.36 -22.00 -7.86
C GLU A 216 -9.78 -20.70 -7.28
N LEU A 217 -9.71 -20.59 -5.95
CA LEU A 217 -9.07 -19.46 -5.27
C LEU A 217 -7.58 -19.37 -5.62
N ASP A 218 -6.87 -20.48 -5.44
CA ASP A 218 -5.43 -20.57 -5.70
C ASP A 218 -5.09 -20.22 -7.15
N LYS A 219 -5.81 -20.82 -8.11
CA LYS A 219 -5.64 -20.52 -9.55
C LYS A 219 -5.80 -19.03 -9.88
N ASN A 220 -6.66 -18.32 -9.16
CA ASN A 220 -6.93 -16.90 -9.36
C ASN A 220 -6.11 -15.99 -8.43
N GLY A 221 -5.25 -16.55 -7.58
CA GLY A 221 -4.42 -15.83 -6.62
C GLY A 221 -5.19 -15.17 -5.49
N LEU A 222 -6.46 -15.57 -5.27
CA LEU A 222 -7.22 -15.19 -4.09
C LEU A 222 -6.70 -15.96 -2.87
N ALA A 223 -6.79 -15.37 -1.69
CA ALA A 223 -6.04 -15.82 -0.52
C ALA A 223 -4.53 -15.85 -0.81
N GLY A 224 -4.01 -14.76 -1.38
CA GLY A 224 -2.61 -14.67 -1.80
C GLY A 224 -2.19 -13.28 -2.24
N ILE A 225 -0.98 -13.21 -2.74
CA ILE A 225 -0.42 -12.02 -3.36
C ILE A 225 -0.04 -12.38 -4.80
N ILE A 226 -0.56 -11.63 -5.75
CA ILE A 226 -0.17 -11.75 -7.16
C ILE A 226 0.87 -10.70 -7.52
N ARG A 227 1.66 -10.98 -8.57
CA ARG A 227 2.43 -9.95 -9.26
C ARG A 227 2.17 -10.00 -10.75
N MET A 228 2.37 -8.86 -11.43
CA MET A 228 2.23 -8.74 -12.87
C MET A 228 3.12 -7.61 -13.38
N ASP A 229 3.34 -7.57 -14.68
CA ASP A 229 3.95 -6.40 -15.30
C ASP A 229 3.05 -5.17 -15.10
N GLN A 230 3.63 -3.98 -15.11
CA GLN A 230 2.92 -2.72 -14.90
C GLN A 230 1.82 -2.45 -15.95
N ASN A 231 1.83 -3.15 -17.07
CA ASN A 231 0.79 -3.13 -18.11
C ASN A 231 -0.27 -4.25 -17.96
N GLY A 232 -0.26 -4.98 -16.85
CA GLY A 232 -1.22 -6.05 -16.55
C GLY A 232 -0.91 -7.41 -17.15
N LYS A 233 0.19 -7.55 -17.92
CA LYS A 233 0.62 -8.82 -18.52
C LYS A 233 1.43 -9.67 -17.52
N ASN A 234 1.68 -10.93 -17.91
CA ASN A 234 2.54 -11.87 -17.18
C ASN A 234 2.17 -12.00 -15.69
N ARG A 235 0.85 -12.06 -15.41
CA ARG A 235 0.33 -12.29 -14.07
C ARG A 235 0.68 -13.67 -13.56
N GLU A 236 1.18 -13.72 -12.33
CA GLU A 236 1.44 -14.96 -11.59
C GLU A 236 1.06 -14.81 -10.11
N VAL A 237 0.86 -15.92 -9.41
CA VAL A 237 0.68 -15.94 -7.96
C VAL A 237 2.07 -15.95 -7.33
N TYR A 238 2.37 -14.94 -6.52
CA TYR A 238 3.67 -14.78 -5.88
C TYR A 238 3.73 -15.43 -4.50
N ALA A 239 2.68 -15.26 -3.70
CA ALA A 239 2.52 -15.87 -2.38
C ALA A 239 1.13 -16.51 -2.27
N HIS A 240 1.09 -17.73 -1.73
CA HIS A 240 -0.10 -18.53 -1.52
C HIS A 240 -0.44 -18.60 -0.03
N GLY A 241 -1.68 -18.96 0.31
CA GLY A 241 -2.07 -19.20 1.69
C GLY A 241 -2.00 -17.95 2.59
N VAL A 242 -2.35 -16.79 2.05
CA VAL A 242 -2.45 -15.50 2.73
C VAL A 242 -3.92 -15.13 2.83
N ARG A 243 -4.49 -15.08 4.05
CA ARG A 243 -5.93 -14.90 4.23
C ARG A 243 -6.44 -13.55 3.74
N ASN A 244 -5.84 -12.47 4.23
CA ASN A 244 -6.21 -11.10 3.88
C ASN A 244 -5.09 -10.11 4.25
N SER A 245 -4.06 -10.04 3.42
CA SER A 245 -3.03 -9.03 3.55
C SER A 245 -3.57 -7.65 3.16
N VAL A 246 -3.32 -6.65 3.99
CA VAL A 246 -3.69 -5.24 3.76
C VAL A 246 -2.46 -4.33 3.77
N GLY A 247 -1.29 -4.84 4.11
CA GLY A 247 -0.03 -4.11 4.10
C GLY A 247 1.08 -4.94 3.45
N LEU A 248 1.84 -4.33 2.54
CA LEU A 248 3.01 -4.97 1.95
C LEU A 248 4.07 -3.92 1.58
N ASP A 249 5.33 -4.24 1.78
CA ASP A 249 6.47 -3.44 1.35
C ASP A 249 7.70 -4.33 1.12
N PHE A 250 8.71 -3.77 0.47
CA PHE A 250 9.94 -4.47 0.16
C PHE A 250 11.07 -4.03 1.08
N ASN A 251 11.78 -5.01 1.63
CA ASN A 251 12.97 -4.75 2.43
C ASN A 251 14.00 -3.98 1.57
N PRO A 252 14.40 -2.77 1.98
CA PRO A 252 15.31 -1.94 1.18
C PRO A 252 16.73 -2.53 1.08
N LYS A 253 17.08 -3.51 1.93
CA LYS A 253 18.42 -4.12 1.98
C LYS A 253 18.58 -5.24 0.95
N ASP A 254 17.55 -6.07 0.77
CA ASP A 254 17.62 -7.28 -0.06
C ASP A 254 16.51 -7.42 -1.10
N GLY A 255 15.50 -6.53 -1.07
CA GLY A 255 14.40 -6.52 -2.03
C GLY A 255 13.36 -7.61 -1.82
N THR A 256 13.37 -8.32 -0.70
CA THR A 256 12.38 -9.35 -0.37
C THR A 256 11.05 -8.72 0.06
N LEU A 257 9.95 -9.44 -0.21
CA LEU A 257 8.59 -8.97 0.12
C LEU A 257 8.25 -9.30 1.57
N TRP A 258 7.76 -8.30 2.30
CA TRP A 258 7.17 -8.43 3.63
C TRP A 258 5.72 -7.96 3.58
N PHE A 259 4.85 -8.62 4.35
CA PHE A 259 3.43 -8.27 4.38
C PHE A 259 2.78 -8.68 5.71
N THR A 260 1.70 -7.97 6.07
CA THR A 260 0.82 -8.34 7.18
C THR A 260 -0.26 -9.29 6.70
N ASP A 261 -0.77 -10.15 7.57
CA ASP A 261 -1.93 -10.98 7.26
C ASP A 261 -2.94 -11.01 8.41
N ASN A 262 -4.19 -10.62 8.09
CA ASN A 262 -5.32 -10.64 9.00
C ASN A 262 -5.93 -12.03 9.07
N GLN A 263 -5.99 -12.58 10.27
CA GLN A 263 -6.26 -13.99 10.49
C GLN A 263 -7.73 -14.31 10.85
N VAL A 264 -8.01 -15.61 11.08
CA VAL A 264 -9.36 -16.17 11.18
C VAL A 264 -10.10 -15.62 12.40
N ASP A 265 -11.37 -15.28 12.20
CA ASP A 265 -12.27 -14.84 13.26
C ASP A 265 -12.95 -16.01 13.98
N GLY A 266 -13.37 -15.78 15.23
CA GLY A 266 -14.22 -16.72 15.98
C GLY A 266 -13.51 -17.88 16.64
N MET A 267 -12.18 -17.83 16.78
CA MET A 267 -11.39 -18.86 17.47
C MET A 267 -11.04 -18.49 18.93
N GLY A 268 -11.68 -17.48 19.49
CA GLY A 268 -11.45 -16.98 20.84
C GLY A 268 -10.75 -15.63 20.87
N ASP A 269 -10.63 -15.03 22.06
CA ASP A 269 -10.05 -13.68 22.22
C ASP A 269 -8.54 -13.64 21.90
N ASP A 270 -7.81 -14.70 22.27
CA ASP A 270 -6.35 -14.72 22.23
C ASP A 270 -5.78 -15.60 21.10
N THR A 271 -6.63 -16.10 20.23
CA THR A 271 -6.27 -16.90 19.07
C THR A 271 -7.17 -16.64 17.88
N PRO A 272 -6.63 -16.75 16.64
CA PRO A 272 -5.24 -16.90 16.28
C PRO A 272 -4.50 -15.57 16.27
N PRO A 273 -3.16 -15.55 16.30
CA PRO A 273 -2.39 -14.31 16.17
C PRO A 273 -2.55 -13.69 14.79
N GLY A 274 -2.38 -12.37 14.66
CA GLY A 274 -2.08 -11.69 13.42
C GLY A 274 -0.63 -11.96 12.98
N GLU A 275 -0.27 -11.72 11.74
CA GLU A 275 1.02 -12.12 11.19
C GLU A 275 1.75 -11.00 10.47
N LEU A 276 3.08 -10.98 10.65
CA LEU A 276 4.02 -10.35 9.74
C LEU A 276 4.83 -11.43 9.06
N ASP A 277 4.63 -11.55 7.77
CA ASP A 277 5.21 -12.57 6.93
C ASP A 277 6.35 -12.05 6.06
N HIS A 278 7.26 -12.95 5.68
CA HIS A 278 8.40 -12.68 4.85
C HIS A 278 8.50 -13.68 3.71
N ALA A 279 8.22 -13.22 2.49
CA ALA A 279 8.38 -14.01 1.27
C ALA A 279 9.76 -13.78 0.66
N THR A 280 10.58 -14.84 0.64
CA THR A 280 11.94 -14.80 0.10
C THR A 280 11.98 -15.09 -1.40
N LYS A 281 10.97 -15.75 -1.92
CA LYS A 281 10.83 -16.13 -3.35
C LYS A 281 9.36 -16.34 -3.73
N ALA A 282 9.10 -16.35 -5.02
CA ALA A 282 7.79 -16.69 -5.56
C ALA A 282 7.40 -18.15 -5.27
N GLY A 283 6.10 -18.39 -5.06
CA GLY A 283 5.51 -19.71 -4.86
C GLY A 283 5.54 -20.23 -3.42
N GLU A 284 5.96 -19.41 -2.45
CA GLU A 284 5.87 -19.77 -1.03
C GLU A 284 4.41 -19.76 -0.56
N ASN A 285 4.09 -20.65 0.39
CA ASN A 285 2.75 -20.82 0.96
C ASN A 285 2.80 -20.56 2.47
N PHE A 286 1.94 -19.65 2.93
CA PHE A 286 1.91 -19.12 4.29
C PHE A 286 0.87 -19.81 5.20
N GLY A 287 0.25 -20.87 4.73
CA GLY A 287 -0.45 -21.84 5.57
C GLY A 287 -1.97 -21.73 5.63
N PHE A 288 -2.56 -20.59 5.31
CA PHE A 288 -4.02 -20.47 5.23
C PHE A 288 -4.57 -21.28 4.04
N PRO A 289 -5.71 -22.01 4.16
CA PRO A 289 -6.62 -22.07 5.31
C PRO A 289 -6.39 -23.21 6.29
N TRP A 290 -5.32 -23.98 6.18
CA TRP A 290 -5.01 -25.06 7.13
C TRP A 290 -4.68 -24.54 8.53
N TYR A 291 -4.07 -23.34 8.54
CA TYR A 291 -3.80 -22.57 9.75
C TYR A 291 -4.57 -21.26 9.67
N GLY A 292 -5.10 -20.83 10.79
CA GLY A 292 -5.90 -19.61 10.91
C GLY A 292 -5.07 -18.42 11.40
N GLY A 293 -3.76 -18.63 11.60
CA GLY A 293 -2.76 -17.73 12.08
C GLY A 293 -1.71 -18.47 12.91
N GLY A 294 -0.42 -18.16 12.71
CA GLY A 294 0.68 -18.88 13.32
C GLY A 294 0.60 -20.39 13.06
N LYS A 295 0.58 -21.17 14.12
CA LYS A 295 0.42 -22.64 14.04
C LYS A 295 -0.95 -23.11 14.55
N VAL A 296 -1.94 -22.23 14.63
CA VAL A 296 -3.29 -22.55 15.09
C VAL A 296 -4.10 -23.15 13.95
N ARG A 297 -4.50 -24.41 14.07
CA ARG A 297 -5.29 -25.12 13.06
C ARG A 297 -6.71 -24.57 12.99
N THR A 298 -7.22 -24.38 11.76
CA THR A 298 -8.64 -24.08 11.57
C THR A 298 -9.49 -25.34 11.79
N GLU A 299 -10.71 -25.17 12.29
CA GLU A 299 -11.63 -26.28 12.56
C GLU A 299 -12.02 -26.98 11.24
N GLU A 300 -12.24 -26.23 10.17
CA GLU A 300 -12.65 -26.73 8.86
C GLU A 300 -11.60 -27.61 8.20
N TYR A 301 -10.32 -27.41 8.54
CA TYR A 301 -9.19 -28.12 7.94
C TYR A 301 -8.41 -28.98 8.94
N LYS A 302 -8.91 -29.18 10.18
CA LYS A 302 -8.20 -29.92 11.24
C LYS A 302 -7.78 -31.32 10.80
N ASP A 303 -8.64 -32.00 10.04
CA ASP A 303 -8.40 -33.38 9.55
C ASP A 303 -7.74 -33.42 8.16
N SER A 304 -7.43 -32.27 7.57
CA SER A 304 -6.77 -32.18 6.27
C SER A 304 -5.26 -32.05 6.44
N THR A 305 -4.48 -32.75 5.63
CA THR A 305 -3.02 -32.63 5.62
C THR A 305 -2.63 -31.28 4.98
N PRO A 306 -1.89 -30.41 5.70
CA PRO A 306 -1.37 -29.19 5.10
C PRO A 306 -0.37 -29.49 3.99
N PRO A 307 -0.17 -28.57 3.02
CA PRO A 307 0.92 -28.67 2.06
C PRO A 307 2.28 -28.77 2.73
N ALA A 308 3.23 -29.40 2.09
CA ALA A 308 4.62 -29.41 2.55
C ALA A 308 5.29 -28.05 2.27
N GLY A 309 6.30 -27.69 3.08
CA GLY A 309 7.12 -26.49 2.84
C GLY A 309 6.43 -25.17 3.17
N LEU A 310 5.49 -25.17 4.10
CA LEU A 310 4.85 -23.94 4.57
C LEU A 310 5.87 -23.01 5.24
N VAL A 311 5.69 -21.71 5.00
CA VAL A 311 6.40 -20.63 5.67
C VAL A 311 5.51 -20.13 6.81
N PHE A 312 6.10 -19.93 7.98
CA PHE A 312 5.41 -19.38 9.14
C PHE A 312 5.86 -17.94 9.40
N PRO A 313 5.03 -17.13 10.09
CA PRO A 313 5.31 -15.72 10.28
C PRO A 313 6.64 -15.43 10.99
N GLN A 314 7.23 -14.29 10.66
CA GLN A 314 8.39 -13.74 11.37
C GLN A 314 7.99 -13.14 12.72
N VAL A 315 6.77 -12.58 12.81
CA VAL A 315 6.17 -12.04 14.02
C VAL A 315 4.72 -12.47 14.10
N GLU A 316 4.33 -12.94 15.28
CA GLU A 316 2.93 -13.16 15.65
C GLU A 316 2.48 -11.95 16.49
N PHE A 317 1.47 -11.21 15.98
CA PHE A 317 0.86 -10.10 16.68
C PHE A 317 -0.25 -10.55 17.62
N ALA A 318 -0.74 -9.66 18.47
CA ALA A 318 -1.87 -9.95 19.34
C ALA A 318 -3.11 -10.31 18.52
N ALA A 319 -3.79 -11.39 18.88
CA ALA A 319 -4.94 -11.90 18.15
C ALA A 319 -6.00 -10.81 17.93
N HIS A 320 -6.48 -10.69 16.69
CA HIS A 320 -7.52 -9.75 16.26
C HIS A 320 -7.15 -8.25 16.35
N ALA A 321 -5.87 -7.90 16.54
CA ALA A 321 -5.43 -6.51 16.51
C ALA A 321 -5.67 -5.83 15.16
N ALA A 322 -5.84 -6.61 14.11
CA ALA A 322 -6.03 -6.21 12.72
C ALA A 322 -4.83 -5.41 12.20
N ASP A 323 -3.73 -6.12 11.98
CA ASP A 323 -2.49 -5.63 11.40
C ASP A 323 -2.74 -5.30 9.93
N LEU A 324 -2.76 -4.00 9.58
CA LEU A 324 -3.13 -3.54 8.25
C LEU A 324 -1.92 -3.06 7.46
N GLY A 325 -1.80 -1.76 7.25
CA GLY A 325 -0.74 -1.17 6.44
C GLY A 325 0.61 -1.19 7.14
N MET A 326 1.65 -1.57 6.42
CA MET A 326 3.02 -1.60 6.92
C MET A 326 4.00 -0.95 5.96
N SER A 327 5.10 -0.44 6.47
CA SER A 327 6.14 0.18 5.66
C SER A 327 7.50 0.06 6.32
N PHE A 328 8.54 -0.23 5.52
CA PHE A 328 9.92 -0.10 5.97
C PHE A 328 10.29 1.36 6.14
N TYR A 329 10.92 1.70 7.26
CA TYR A 329 11.43 3.04 7.48
C TYR A 329 12.80 3.24 6.79
N LYS A 330 12.80 4.07 5.75
CA LYS A 330 13.98 4.39 4.91
C LYS A 330 14.55 5.78 5.21
N GLY A 331 13.90 6.52 6.13
CA GLY A 331 14.25 7.89 6.50
C GLY A 331 15.45 8.01 7.44
N LYS A 332 15.88 9.25 7.62
CA LYS A 332 16.98 9.60 8.54
C LYS A 332 16.53 10.50 9.69
N MET A 333 15.25 10.89 9.74
CA MET A 333 14.73 11.76 10.79
C MET A 333 14.66 11.03 12.14
N PHE A 334 14.24 9.76 12.14
CA PHE A 334 14.10 8.99 13.37
C PHE A 334 15.47 8.45 13.84
N PRO A 335 15.66 8.22 15.14
CA PRO A 335 16.87 7.60 15.68
C PRO A 335 17.27 6.31 14.97
N ALA A 336 18.57 5.99 15.05
CA ALA A 336 19.17 4.85 14.33
C ALA A 336 18.44 3.51 14.57
N LYS A 337 17.89 3.30 15.78
CA LYS A 337 17.17 2.05 16.10
C LYS A 337 15.95 1.78 15.20
N TYR A 338 15.39 2.82 14.58
CA TYR A 338 14.21 2.70 13.69
C TYR A 338 14.57 2.51 12.22
N GLN A 339 15.81 2.78 11.85
CA GLN A 339 16.24 2.73 10.46
C GLN A 339 16.25 1.28 9.93
N GLY A 340 15.61 1.05 8.80
CA GLY A 340 15.48 -0.27 8.20
C GLY A 340 14.48 -1.22 8.90
N GLY A 341 13.83 -0.78 9.98
CA GLY A 341 12.75 -1.52 10.63
C GLY A 341 11.40 -1.24 9.97
N ILE A 342 10.39 -1.95 10.42
CA ILE A 342 9.02 -1.89 9.92
C ILE A 342 8.15 -1.14 10.92
N PHE A 343 7.33 -0.20 10.43
CA PHE A 343 6.16 0.29 11.15
C PHE A 343 4.91 -0.39 10.61
N ASP A 344 4.03 -0.81 11.51
CA ASP A 344 2.77 -1.46 11.22
C ASP A 344 1.61 -0.76 11.94
N ALA A 345 0.47 -0.63 11.26
CA ALA A 345 -0.75 -0.04 11.78
C ALA A 345 -1.73 -1.11 12.23
N GLU A 346 -1.83 -1.35 13.54
CA GLU A 346 -2.91 -2.14 14.12
C GLU A 346 -4.21 -1.30 14.16
N HIS A 347 -5.21 -1.72 13.39
CA HIS A 347 -6.50 -1.02 13.27
C HIS A 347 -7.38 -1.17 14.52
N GLY A 348 -7.18 -2.25 15.27
CA GLY A 348 -7.95 -2.58 16.45
C GLY A 348 -9.04 -3.62 16.21
N SER A 349 -9.37 -4.33 17.28
CA SER A 349 -10.29 -5.46 17.25
C SER A 349 -11.76 -5.02 17.11
N TRP A 350 -12.60 -5.92 16.60
CA TRP A 350 -14.06 -5.80 16.60
C TRP A 350 -14.74 -7.00 17.27
N ASN A 351 -14.04 -8.11 17.46
CA ASN A 351 -14.54 -9.43 17.85
C ASN A 351 -13.88 -9.97 19.13
N ARG A 352 -13.36 -9.08 20.00
CA ARG A 352 -12.82 -9.45 21.33
C ARG A 352 -13.71 -8.95 22.46
N THR A 353 -13.70 -9.68 23.56
CA THR A 353 -14.36 -9.28 24.82
C THR A 353 -13.77 -7.96 25.35
N LYS A 354 -12.44 -7.83 25.30
CA LYS A 354 -11.73 -6.57 25.59
C LYS A 354 -11.08 -6.07 24.30
N PRO A 355 -11.43 -4.88 23.80
CA PRO A 355 -10.81 -4.29 22.64
C PRO A 355 -9.30 -4.15 22.80
N ILE A 356 -8.56 -4.33 21.71
CA ILE A 356 -7.11 -4.11 21.62
C ILE A 356 -6.74 -3.44 20.32
N GLY A 357 -5.45 -3.12 20.13
CA GLY A 357 -4.93 -2.48 18.92
C GLY A 357 -5.22 -0.98 18.91
N ALA A 358 -5.55 -0.45 17.75
CA ALA A 358 -5.58 0.99 17.46
C ALA A 358 -4.28 1.66 17.92
N ARG A 359 -3.17 1.21 17.34
CA ARG A 359 -1.82 1.65 17.69
C ARG A 359 -0.87 1.43 16.52
N ILE A 360 0.31 1.99 16.60
CA ILE A 360 1.40 1.74 15.66
C ILE A 360 2.43 0.88 16.36
N MET A 361 2.79 -0.22 15.71
CA MET A 361 3.87 -1.11 16.14
C MET A 361 5.16 -0.76 15.42
N PHE A 362 6.29 -1.08 16.04
CA PHE A 362 7.61 -1.06 15.40
C PHE A 362 8.26 -2.43 15.53
N ILE A 363 8.80 -2.93 14.43
CA ILE A 363 9.49 -4.21 14.34
C ILE A 363 10.90 -3.97 13.81
N PRO A 364 11.95 -4.17 14.64
CA PRO A 364 13.32 -4.07 14.16
C PRO A 364 13.65 -5.26 13.26
N ILE A 365 14.41 -5.01 12.21
CA ILE A 365 14.99 -6.06 11.36
C ILE A 365 16.46 -6.24 11.76
N LYS A 366 16.81 -7.48 12.12
CA LYS A 366 18.15 -7.85 12.53
C LYS A 366 19.13 -7.92 11.35
N ASP A 367 20.41 -8.00 11.63
CA ASP A 367 21.45 -8.09 10.59
C ASP A 367 21.36 -9.37 9.75
N ASP A 368 20.83 -10.45 10.32
CA ASP A 368 20.57 -11.71 9.64
C ASP A 368 19.30 -11.70 8.74
N GLY A 369 18.59 -10.56 8.68
CA GLY A 369 17.39 -10.37 7.89
C GLY A 369 16.09 -10.89 8.56
N THR A 370 16.16 -11.42 9.79
CA THR A 370 14.97 -11.84 10.55
C THR A 370 14.37 -10.67 11.34
N ALA A 371 13.08 -10.77 11.68
CA ALA A 371 12.44 -9.79 12.54
C ALA A 371 12.89 -9.94 14.01
N GLY A 372 12.97 -8.81 14.70
CA GLY A 372 13.01 -8.76 16.16
C GLY A 372 11.60 -8.79 16.75
N ALA A 373 11.53 -8.63 18.08
CA ALA A 373 10.24 -8.52 18.76
C ALA A 373 9.54 -7.21 18.38
N ALA A 374 8.23 -7.28 18.13
CA ALA A 374 7.42 -6.09 17.91
C ALA A 374 7.28 -5.28 19.21
N GLU A 375 7.39 -3.97 19.12
CA GLU A 375 7.19 -3.04 20.24
C GLU A 375 6.13 -1.98 19.89
N VAL A 376 5.37 -1.53 20.88
CA VAL A 376 4.41 -0.43 20.69
C VAL A 376 5.19 0.86 20.46
N PHE A 377 4.95 1.51 19.31
CA PHE A 377 5.56 2.80 18.97
C PHE A 377 4.66 3.99 19.30
N ALA A 378 3.37 3.91 18.93
CA ALA A 378 2.39 4.94 19.25
C ALA A 378 1.08 4.29 19.69
N GLU A 379 0.49 4.76 20.78
CA GLU A 379 -0.79 4.24 21.32
C GLU A 379 -1.64 5.36 21.90
N GLY A 380 -2.93 5.10 22.09
CA GLY A 380 -3.87 6.03 22.73
C GLY A 380 -5.12 6.29 21.91
N TRP A 381 -5.23 5.76 20.67
CA TRP A 381 -6.47 5.79 19.90
C TRP A 381 -7.57 4.88 20.50
N LEU A 382 -7.19 3.87 21.29
CA LEU A 382 -8.08 3.10 22.14
C LEU A 382 -8.02 3.68 23.56
N THR A 383 -9.16 4.16 24.05
CA THR A 383 -9.27 4.73 25.40
C THR A 383 -9.22 3.67 26.49
N PRO A 384 -8.90 4.02 27.74
CA PRO A 384 -8.99 3.08 28.87
C PRO A 384 -10.39 2.47 29.10
N ASN A 385 -11.44 3.14 28.59
CA ASN A 385 -12.82 2.67 28.67
C ASN A 385 -13.18 1.67 27.57
N GLY A 386 -12.27 1.37 26.65
CA GLY A 386 -12.49 0.44 25.54
C GLY A 386 -13.15 1.06 24.31
N GLU A 387 -13.18 2.38 24.20
CA GLU A 387 -13.73 3.10 23.04
C GLU A 387 -12.63 3.53 22.10
N TYR A 388 -12.88 3.43 20.80
CA TYR A 388 -11.94 3.92 19.78
C TYR A 388 -12.18 5.39 19.47
N MET A 389 -11.16 6.23 19.62
CA MET A 389 -11.14 7.62 19.13
C MET A 389 -10.62 7.72 17.70
N GLY A 390 -9.88 6.72 17.25
CA GLY A 390 -9.32 6.56 15.93
C GLY A 390 -8.91 5.12 15.71
N ARG A 391 -8.67 4.77 14.45
CA ARG A 391 -8.26 3.42 14.04
C ARG A 391 -7.22 3.53 12.91
N PRO A 392 -5.93 3.46 13.24
CA PRO A 392 -4.86 3.52 12.25
C PRO A 392 -5.02 2.45 11.16
N VAL A 393 -4.72 2.80 9.91
CA VAL A 393 -4.87 1.90 8.76
C VAL A 393 -3.56 1.69 8.01
N ASP A 394 -2.81 2.75 7.74
CA ASP A 394 -1.58 2.67 6.95
C ASP A 394 -0.53 3.62 7.47
N VAL A 395 0.72 3.29 7.19
CA VAL A 395 1.89 4.09 7.55
C VAL A 395 2.74 4.33 6.30
N GLN A 396 3.05 5.59 6.01
CA GLN A 396 3.88 5.97 4.88
C GLN A 396 4.88 7.04 5.28
N GLN A 397 6.05 7.04 4.65
CA GLN A 397 7.09 8.00 4.94
C GLN A 397 7.03 9.20 3.99
N LEU A 398 7.11 10.43 4.53
CA LEU A 398 7.36 11.64 3.76
C LEU A 398 8.85 11.79 3.42
N GLN A 399 9.16 12.62 2.44
CA GLN A 399 10.53 12.88 1.97
C GLN A 399 11.46 13.40 3.08
N ASP A 400 10.93 14.13 4.07
CA ASP A 400 11.71 14.63 5.20
C ASP A 400 12.01 13.56 6.26
N GLY A 401 11.50 12.35 6.07
CA GLY A 401 11.66 11.23 6.99
C GLY A 401 10.62 11.17 8.10
N SER A 402 9.63 12.06 8.15
CA SER A 402 8.48 11.91 9.04
C SER A 402 7.54 10.82 8.55
N LEU A 403 6.76 10.26 9.47
CA LEU A 403 5.81 9.18 9.18
C LEU A 403 4.39 9.75 9.13
N LEU A 404 3.65 9.43 8.08
CA LEU A 404 2.20 9.62 8.02
C LEU A 404 1.48 8.37 8.53
N VAL A 405 0.38 8.58 9.23
CA VAL A 405 -0.54 7.53 9.70
C VAL A 405 -1.94 7.90 9.24
N SER A 406 -2.59 7.07 8.45
CA SER A 406 -3.99 7.24 8.08
C SER A 406 -4.92 6.59 9.09
N ASP A 407 -6.13 7.13 9.19
CA ASP A 407 -7.17 6.72 10.14
C ASP A 407 -8.53 6.85 9.46
N ASP A 408 -9.16 5.72 9.12
CA ASP A 408 -10.44 5.70 8.41
C ASP A 408 -11.64 5.97 9.33
N TYR A 409 -11.51 5.64 10.61
CA TYR A 409 -12.55 5.85 11.60
C TYR A 409 -12.65 7.34 11.98
N ALA A 410 -11.53 7.96 12.30
CA ALA A 410 -11.49 9.38 12.61
C ALA A 410 -11.54 10.27 11.34
N GLY A 411 -11.25 9.74 10.17
CA GLY A 411 -11.19 10.49 8.91
C GLY A 411 -10.03 11.49 8.91
N ALA A 412 -8.83 11.01 9.17
CA ALA A 412 -7.66 11.84 9.35
C ALA A 412 -6.38 11.19 8.80
N ILE A 413 -5.39 12.03 8.56
CA ILE A 413 -3.99 11.63 8.44
C ILE A 413 -3.22 12.39 9.51
N TYR A 414 -2.41 11.67 10.28
CA TYR A 414 -1.52 12.21 11.28
C TYR A 414 -0.08 12.20 10.78
N ARG A 415 0.74 13.14 11.25
CA ARG A 415 2.18 13.17 10.96
C ARG A 415 2.95 12.98 12.26
N ILE A 416 3.83 11.97 12.30
CA ILE A 416 4.76 11.72 13.39
C ILE A 416 6.14 12.19 12.97
N SER A 417 6.77 13.02 13.78
CA SER A 417 8.13 13.55 13.55
C SER A 417 8.99 13.43 14.79
N TYR A 418 10.31 13.47 14.61
CA TYR A 418 11.28 13.43 15.69
C TYR A 418 12.04 14.75 15.76
N THR A 419 12.06 15.36 16.93
CA THR A 419 12.72 16.66 17.17
C THR A 419 13.93 16.54 18.13
N GLY A 420 14.25 15.32 18.57
CA GLY A 420 15.27 15.04 19.56
C GLY A 420 14.68 14.93 20.97
N ALA A 421 15.22 14.04 21.78
CA ALA A 421 14.92 14.01 23.22
C ALA A 421 15.54 15.25 23.87
N LYS A 422 14.74 16.04 24.56
CA LYS A 422 15.23 17.16 25.39
C LYS A 422 15.85 16.65 26.67
#